data_9dd59dfbbc517ce076ce151b45953417
#
_entry.id   9dd59dfbbc517ce076ce151b45953417
#
_cell.length_a   1.000
_cell.length_b   1.000
_cell.length_c   1.000
_cell.angle_alpha   90.00
_cell.angle_beta   90.00
_cell.angle_gamma   90.00
#
_symmetry.space_group_name_H-M   'P 1'
#
loop_
_entity.id
_entity.type
_entity.pdbx_description
1 polymer ?
#
loop_
_entity_poly.entity_id
_entity_poly.type
_entity_poly.pdbx_seq_one_letter_code
_entity_poly.pdbx_strand_id
1 'polypeptide(L)'
;GIYDAQDLQKQVTEQCNQMEPPVRAFFTIAEYAGVTICSAEIPAVDYAERPCYYKGKGRSTGSYLRVGDADLVMTDLELYSYEAFRRHLHDDERQVPRASLSQFDQNTLESYLLKRRMERPGFSRLSSDDAYEMLNITRGGEPTLAAVLNFSIYPQAFFPQLCITAVV
;
A
#
# COMPACT_ATOMS: atom_id res chain seq x y z
N GLY A 1 -23.79 25.60 -27.20
CA GLY A 1 -24.54 24.37 -27.40
C GLY A 1 -25.31 24.05 -26.14
N ILE A 2 -26.61 23.90 -26.26
CA ILE A 2 -27.46 23.50 -25.12
C ILE A 2 -27.24 22.01 -24.98
N TYR A 3 -26.48 21.60 -23.95
CA TYR A 3 -26.42 20.21 -23.57
C TYR A 3 -27.67 19.90 -22.72
N ASP A 4 -28.42 18.89 -23.14
CA ASP A 4 -29.46 18.33 -22.30
C ASP A 4 -28.79 17.70 -21.09
N ALA A 5 -29.24 18.08 -19.90
CA ALA A 5 -28.68 17.54 -18.63
C ALA A 5 -28.81 16.01 -18.55
N GLN A 6 -29.86 15.45 -19.15
CA GLN A 6 -30.06 14.00 -19.20
C GLN A 6 -29.05 13.31 -20.13
N ASP A 7 -28.75 13.90 -21.27
CA ASP A 7 -27.73 13.39 -22.19
C ASP A 7 -26.34 13.44 -21.55
N LEU A 8 -26.03 14.52 -20.80
CA LEU A 8 -24.78 14.64 -20.07
C LEU A 8 -24.65 13.55 -19.02
N GLN A 9 -25.69 13.32 -18.22
CA GLN A 9 -25.69 12.23 -17.22
C GLN A 9 -25.44 10.88 -17.88
N LYS A 10 -26.08 10.59 -18.99
CA LYS A 10 -25.90 9.35 -19.74
C LYS A 10 -24.45 9.18 -20.19
N GLN A 11 -23.86 10.20 -20.82
CA GLN A 11 -22.48 10.18 -21.30
C GLN A 11 -21.48 9.97 -20.17
N VAL A 12 -21.63 10.69 -19.06
CA VAL A 12 -20.76 10.53 -17.90
C VAL A 12 -20.91 9.13 -17.30
N THR A 13 -22.14 8.61 -17.20
CA THR A 13 -22.39 7.25 -16.69
C THR A 13 -21.76 6.19 -17.59
N GLU A 14 -21.85 6.34 -18.92
CA GLU A 14 -21.20 5.43 -19.87
C GLU A 14 -19.66 5.43 -19.71
N GLN A 15 -19.06 6.60 -19.53
CA GLN A 15 -17.63 6.73 -19.27
C GLN A 15 -17.24 6.11 -17.92
N CYS A 16 -18.01 6.35 -16.87
CA CYS A 16 -17.81 5.75 -15.56
C CYS A 16 -17.86 4.22 -15.58
N ASN A 17 -18.72 3.63 -16.42
CA ASN A 17 -18.81 2.18 -16.59
C ASN A 17 -17.61 1.58 -17.35
N GLN A 18 -16.83 2.40 -18.05
CA GLN A 18 -15.58 1.95 -18.70
C GLN A 18 -14.39 1.88 -17.73
N MET A 19 -14.60 2.32 -16.49
CA MET A 19 -13.59 2.21 -15.45
C MET A 19 -13.65 0.85 -14.73
N GLU A 20 -12.54 0.43 -14.17
CA GLU A 20 -12.43 -0.77 -13.32
C GLU A 20 -11.73 -0.41 -12.00
N PRO A 21 -12.36 -0.58 -10.83
CA PRO A 21 -13.79 -0.94 -10.67
C PRO A 21 -14.73 0.14 -11.26
N PRO A 22 -15.98 -0.24 -11.61
CA PRO A 22 -16.94 0.71 -12.18
C PRO A 22 -17.23 1.87 -11.22
N VAL A 23 -17.16 3.09 -11.71
CA VAL A 23 -17.44 4.29 -10.91
C VAL A 23 -18.95 4.55 -10.91
N ARG A 24 -19.51 4.90 -9.75
CA ARG A 24 -20.91 5.26 -9.57
C ARG A 24 -21.03 6.73 -9.22
N ALA A 25 -21.24 7.57 -10.23
CA ALA A 25 -21.42 9.00 -10.02
C ALA A 25 -22.84 9.31 -9.50
N PHE A 26 -22.94 10.25 -8.55
CA PHE A 26 -24.22 10.82 -8.08
C PHE A 26 -24.43 12.16 -8.77
N PHE A 27 -25.59 12.31 -9.40
CA PHE A 27 -25.93 13.52 -10.16
C PHE A 27 -26.93 14.38 -9.40
N THR A 28 -26.70 15.69 -9.45
CA THR A 28 -27.65 16.70 -8.99
C THR A 28 -27.88 17.70 -10.11
N ILE A 29 -29.12 17.88 -10.49
CA ILE A 29 -29.54 18.90 -11.46
C ILE A 29 -30.22 20.02 -10.69
N ALA A 30 -29.78 21.24 -10.90
CA ALA A 30 -30.32 22.43 -10.27
C ALA A 30 -30.42 23.56 -11.31
N GLU A 31 -31.32 24.51 -11.09
CA GLU A 31 -31.41 25.71 -11.86
C GLU A 31 -30.87 26.90 -11.06
N TYR A 32 -29.91 27.63 -11.62
CA TYR A 32 -29.36 28.83 -11.03
C TYR A 32 -29.27 29.95 -12.02
N ALA A 33 -29.89 31.10 -11.69
CA ALA A 33 -29.95 32.28 -12.55
C ALA A 33 -30.45 31.97 -14.00
N GLY A 34 -31.44 31.09 -14.14
CA GLY A 34 -32.01 30.68 -15.44
C GLY A 34 -31.10 29.74 -16.26
N VAL A 35 -30.06 29.20 -15.65
CA VAL A 35 -29.16 28.22 -16.28
C VAL A 35 -29.27 26.89 -15.55
N THR A 36 -29.47 25.81 -16.31
CA THR A 36 -29.45 24.44 -15.74
C THR A 36 -28.02 24.02 -15.48
N ILE A 37 -27.75 23.66 -14.24
CA ILE A 37 -26.44 23.15 -13.76
C ILE A 37 -26.59 21.67 -13.45
N CYS A 38 -25.68 20.85 -13.99
CA CYS A 38 -25.55 19.45 -13.64
C CYS A 38 -24.22 19.24 -12.86
N SER A 39 -24.32 18.78 -11.64
CA SER A 39 -23.18 18.40 -10.81
C SER A 39 -23.08 16.89 -10.73
N ALA A 40 -21.89 16.35 -10.90
CA ALA A 40 -21.60 14.94 -10.71
C ALA A 40 -20.60 14.77 -9.55
N GLU A 41 -21.03 14.11 -8.48
CA GLU A 41 -20.16 13.70 -7.39
C GLU A 41 -19.63 12.31 -7.70
N ILE A 42 -18.30 12.18 -7.71
CA ILE A 42 -17.60 10.93 -7.98
C ILE A 42 -17.00 10.44 -6.67
N PRO A 43 -17.54 9.36 -6.06
CA PRO A 43 -17.05 8.84 -4.82
C PRO A 43 -15.64 8.25 -4.99
N ALA A 44 -14.81 8.37 -3.96
CA ALA A 44 -13.51 7.72 -3.93
C ALA A 44 -13.67 6.20 -3.91
N VAL A 45 -12.86 5.52 -4.71
CA VAL A 45 -12.76 4.06 -4.69
C VAL A 45 -12.07 3.62 -3.38
N ASP A 46 -12.57 2.52 -2.78
CA ASP A 46 -11.94 1.94 -1.60
C ASP A 46 -10.46 1.66 -1.85
N TYR A 47 -9.65 1.82 -0.80
CA TYR A 47 -8.19 1.66 -0.96
C TYR A 47 -7.81 0.25 -1.41
N ALA A 48 -8.52 -0.77 -0.96
CA ALA A 48 -8.29 -2.15 -1.36
C ALA A 48 -8.65 -2.45 -2.83
N GLU A 49 -9.49 -1.59 -3.45
CA GLU A 49 -9.89 -1.73 -4.85
C GLU A 49 -9.08 -0.86 -5.81
N ARG A 50 -8.19 -0.01 -5.28
CA ARG A 50 -7.33 0.86 -6.10
C ARG A 50 -6.26 0.05 -6.84
N PRO A 51 -5.77 0.58 -7.96
CA PRO A 51 -6.19 1.80 -8.63
C PRO A 51 -7.47 1.60 -9.44
N CYS A 52 -8.27 2.67 -9.57
CA CYS A 52 -9.32 2.73 -10.58
C CYS A 52 -8.65 3.05 -11.92
N TYR A 53 -8.94 2.25 -12.97
CA TYR A 53 -8.29 2.40 -14.28
C TYR A 53 -9.26 2.28 -15.44
N TYR A 54 -8.87 2.83 -16.58
CA TYR A 54 -9.65 2.71 -17.81
C TYR A 54 -9.47 1.32 -18.45
N LYS A 55 -10.55 0.56 -18.58
CA LYS A 55 -10.54 -0.82 -19.10
C LYS A 55 -9.89 -0.94 -20.48
N GLY A 56 -10.14 0.04 -21.38
CA GLY A 56 -9.64 0.02 -22.74
C GLY A 56 -8.11 0.08 -22.85
N LYS A 57 -7.42 0.62 -21.83
CA LYS A 57 -5.95 0.67 -21.76
C LYS A 57 -5.35 -0.41 -20.85
N GLY A 58 -6.19 -1.06 -20.04
CA GLY A 58 -5.71 -1.98 -19.03
C GLY A 58 -5.05 -1.28 -17.84
N ARG A 59 -4.73 -2.06 -16.79
CA ARG A 59 -4.26 -1.55 -15.51
C ARG A 59 -2.93 -0.79 -15.60
N SER A 60 -1.95 -1.31 -16.36
CA SER A 60 -0.59 -0.74 -16.40
C SER A 60 -0.53 0.64 -17.07
N THR A 61 -1.36 0.88 -18.07
CA THR A 61 -1.34 2.12 -18.87
C THR A 61 -2.61 2.97 -18.72
N GLY A 62 -3.62 2.42 -18.04
CA GLY A 62 -4.90 3.06 -17.79
C GLY A 62 -5.09 3.57 -16.37
N SER A 63 -4.08 3.37 -15.48
CA SER A 63 -4.08 3.91 -14.11
C SER A 63 -3.36 5.25 -14.07
N TYR A 64 -4.01 6.25 -13.50
CA TYR A 64 -3.47 7.61 -13.43
C TYR A 64 -3.47 8.13 -12.00
N LEU A 65 -2.47 8.96 -11.71
CA LEU A 65 -2.37 9.72 -10.47
C LEU A 65 -2.47 11.22 -10.79
N ARG A 66 -3.31 11.93 -10.07
CA ARG A 66 -3.43 13.39 -10.18
C ARG A 66 -2.30 14.05 -9.40
N VAL A 67 -1.45 14.80 -10.09
CA VAL A 67 -0.35 15.57 -9.50
C VAL A 67 -0.49 17.02 -9.96
N GLY A 68 -0.96 17.89 -9.05
CA GLY A 68 -1.31 19.25 -9.42
C GLY A 68 -2.37 19.28 -10.52
N ASP A 69 -2.04 19.85 -11.66
CA ASP A 69 -2.93 19.96 -12.83
C ASP A 69 -2.69 18.87 -13.89
N ALA A 70 -1.81 17.92 -13.64
CA ALA A 70 -1.48 16.84 -14.58
C ALA A 70 -1.99 15.48 -14.11
N ASP A 71 -2.44 14.66 -15.07
CA ASP A 71 -2.73 13.25 -14.86
C ASP A 71 -1.55 12.41 -15.36
N LEU A 72 -0.78 11.84 -14.44
CA LEU A 72 0.39 11.04 -14.76
C LEU A 72 0.03 9.54 -14.69
N VAL A 73 0.55 8.77 -15.64
CA VAL A 73 0.42 7.31 -15.60
C VAL A 73 1.18 6.80 -14.38
N MET A 74 0.55 5.93 -13.60
CA MET A 74 1.18 5.31 -12.43
C MET A 74 2.39 4.47 -12.83
N THR A 75 3.42 4.54 -12.03
CA THR A 75 4.62 3.69 -12.13
C THR A 75 4.33 2.26 -11.65
N ASP A 76 5.17 1.31 -12.05
CA ASP A 76 5.06 -0.07 -11.60
C ASP A 76 5.15 -0.19 -10.06
N LEU A 77 5.94 0.67 -9.41
CA LEU A 77 6.05 0.70 -7.95
C LEU A 77 4.73 1.14 -7.28
N GLU A 78 4.07 2.16 -7.82
CA GLU A 78 2.79 2.61 -7.32
C GLU A 78 1.70 1.56 -7.53
N LEU A 79 1.67 0.89 -8.68
CA LEU A 79 0.77 -0.22 -8.96
C LEU A 79 1.02 -1.40 -8.02
N TYR A 80 2.29 -1.74 -7.78
CA TYR A 80 2.69 -2.78 -6.85
C TYR A 80 2.25 -2.47 -5.41
N SER A 81 2.35 -1.22 -4.98
CA SER A 81 1.94 -0.82 -3.62
C SER A 81 0.46 -1.11 -3.34
N TYR A 82 -0.43 -0.83 -4.31
CA TYR A 82 -1.85 -1.17 -4.19
C TYR A 82 -2.09 -2.70 -4.24
N GLU A 83 -1.33 -3.40 -5.08
CA GLU A 83 -1.43 -4.86 -5.16
C GLU A 83 -0.97 -5.54 -3.86
N ALA A 84 0.15 -5.09 -3.30
CA ALA A 84 0.68 -5.58 -2.05
C ALA A 84 -0.32 -5.39 -0.90
N PHE A 85 -0.95 -4.20 -0.81
CA PHE A 85 -1.99 -3.93 0.16
C PHE A 85 -3.19 -4.88 0.01
N ARG A 86 -3.70 -5.04 -1.21
CA ARG A 86 -4.86 -5.89 -1.49
C ARG A 86 -4.61 -7.37 -1.20
N ARG A 87 -3.40 -7.85 -1.46
CA ARG A 87 -2.99 -9.23 -1.21
C ARG A 87 -2.49 -9.47 0.21
N HIS A 88 -2.45 -8.43 1.04
CA HIS A 88 -1.84 -8.50 2.37
C HIS A 88 -0.41 -9.07 2.31
N LEU A 89 0.37 -8.62 1.31
CA LEU A 89 1.76 -9.03 1.19
C LEU A 89 2.57 -8.33 2.30
N HIS A 90 3.21 -9.14 3.11
CA HIS A 90 4.10 -8.73 4.18
C HIS A 90 5.54 -9.03 3.73
N ASP A 91 6.11 -8.17 2.88
CA ASP A 91 7.47 -8.36 2.37
C ASP A 91 8.51 -8.35 3.49
N ASP A 92 8.21 -7.67 4.58
CA ASP A 92 9.01 -7.61 5.80
C ASP A 92 9.09 -8.96 6.53
N GLU A 93 8.09 -9.85 6.37
CA GLU A 93 8.08 -11.21 6.92
C GLU A 93 8.86 -12.22 6.06
N ARG A 94 9.39 -11.80 4.91
CA ARG A 94 10.15 -12.68 4.03
C ARG A 94 11.41 -13.17 4.73
N GLN A 95 11.65 -14.48 4.68
CA GLN A 95 12.87 -15.09 5.19
C GLN A 95 14.12 -14.62 4.43
N VAL A 96 15.23 -14.49 5.13
CA VAL A 96 16.56 -14.19 4.58
C VAL A 96 17.49 -15.36 4.85
N PRO A 97 17.53 -16.40 3.99
CA PRO A 97 18.17 -17.69 4.28
C PRO A 97 19.67 -17.62 4.60
N ARG A 98 20.34 -16.53 4.20
CA ARG A 98 21.77 -16.31 4.49
C ARG A 98 22.02 -15.62 5.82
N ALA A 99 20.96 -15.14 6.49
CA ALA A 99 21.07 -14.47 7.77
C ALA A 99 20.98 -15.47 8.92
N SER A 100 21.64 -15.15 10.02
CA SER A 100 21.58 -15.92 11.25
C SER A 100 21.40 -14.98 12.44
N LEU A 101 20.69 -15.43 13.46
CA LEU A 101 20.52 -14.68 14.72
C LEU A 101 21.85 -14.31 15.38
N SER A 102 22.92 -15.11 15.17
CA SER A 102 24.26 -14.81 15.67
C SER A 102 24.92 -13.57 15.05
N GLN A 103 24.38 -13.08 13.92
CA GLN A 103 24.85 -11.87 13.22
C GLN A 103 24.07 -10.62 13.66
N PHE A 104 23.16 -10.75 14.62
CA PHE A 104 22.40 -9.66 15.16
C PHE A 104 23.07 -9.04 16.38
N ASP A 105 22.82 -7.76 16.62
CA ASP A 105 23.17 -7.12 17.88
C ASP A 105 22.32 -7.72 19.02
N GLN A 106 22.94 -8.61 19.78
CA GLN A 106 22.27 -9.36 20.85
C GLN A 106 21.72 -8.41 21.93
N ASN A 107 22.42 -7.33 22.23
CA ASN A 107 21.97 -6.37 23.24
C ASN A 107 20.67 -5.68 22.82
N THR A 108 20.60 -5.26 21.57
CA THR A 108 19.40 -4.63 21.01
C THR A 108 18.24 -5.63 20.92
N LEU A 109 18.52 -6.86 20.49
CA LEU A 109 17.51 -7.93 20.37
C LEU A 109 16.95 -8.33 21.74
N GLU A 110 17.79 -8.54 22.74
CA GLU A 110 17.39 -8.87 24.11
C GLU A 110 16.60 -7.73 24.76
N SER A 111 17.06 -6.49 24.59
CA SER A 111 16.38 -5.30 25.10
C SER A 111 14.97 -5.16 24.49
N TYR A 112 14.85 -5.42 23.19
CA TYR A 112 13.55 -5.44 22.50
C TYR A 112 12.63 -6.53 23.06
N LEU A 113 13.13 -7.75 23.21
CA LEU A 113 12.36 -8.87 23.74
C LEU A 113 11.92 -8.61 25.19
N LEU A 114 12.82 -8.09 26.03
CA LEU A 114 12.51 -7.73 27.41
C LEU A 114 11.37 -6.69 27.46
N LYS A 115 11.47 -5.65 26.65
CA LYS A 115 10.42 -4.63 26.56
C LYS A 115 9.06 -5.23 26.17
N ARG A 116 9.02 -6.13 25.17
CA ARG A 116 7.79 -6.82 24.77
C ARG A 116 7.20 -7.71 25.85
N ARG A 117 8.06 -8.39 26.61
CA ARG A 117 7.63 -9.20 27.77
C ARG A 117 7.03 -8.36 28.89
N MET A 118 7.57 -7.16 29.13
CA MET A 118 7.02 -6.21 30.11
C MET A 118 5.67 -5.64 29.67
N GLU A 119 5.53 -5.27 28.41
CA GLU A 119 4.31 -4.70 27.86
C GLU A 119 3.15 -5.73 27.74
N ARG A 120 3.49 -7.01 27.56
CA ARG A 120 2.53 -8.09 27.31
C ARG A 120 2.80 -9.30 28.19
N PRO A 121 2.10 -9.46 29.33
CA PRO A 121 2.36 -10.54 30.27
C PRO A 121 2.30 -11.96 29.68
N GLY A 122 1.50 -12.17 28.61
CA GLY A 122 1.47 -13.44 27.88
C GLY A 122 2.80 -13.83 27.24
N PHE A 123 3.58 -12.86 26.80
CA PHE A 123 4.91 -13.08 26.21
C PHE A 123 5.96 -13.57 27.21
N SER A 124 5.79 -13.30 28.50
CA SER A 124 6.72 -13.76 29.54
C SER A 124 6.73 -15.29 29.70
N ARG A 125 5.67 -15.97 29.22
CA ARG A 125 5.54 -17.43 29.27
C ARG A 125 6.12 -18.15 28.06
N LEU A 126 6.48 -17.41 27.02
CA LEU A 126 7.02 -17.98 25.80
C LEU A 126 8.52 -18.24 25.93
N SER A 127 9.00 -19.30 25.29
CA SER A 127 10.42 -19.45 25.01
C SER A 127 10.93 -18.29 24.16
N SER A 128 12.24 -18.10 24.07
CA SER A 128 12.78 -17.04 23.19
C SER A 128 12.48 -17.33 21.72
N ASP A 129 12.54 -18.59 21.31
CA ASP A 129 12.28 -18.99 19.93
C ASP A 129 10.81 -18.77 19.55
N ASP A 130 9.86 -19.17 20.41
CA ASP A 130 8.44 -18.91 20.19
C ASP A 130 8.14 -17.39 20.14
N ALA A 131 8.81 -16.63 21.02
CA ALA A 131 8.64 -15.18 21.02
C ALA A 131 9.20 -14.53 19.74
N TYR A 132 10.30 -15.04 19.22
CA TYR A 132 10.85 -14.57 17.94
C TYR A 132 9.91 -14.86 16.77
N GLU A 133 9.31 -16.05 16.72
CA GLU A 133 8.30 -16.37 15.71
C GLU A 133 7.08 -15.43 15.81
N MET A 134 6.55 -15.22 17.03
CA MET A 134 5.38 -14.35 17.23
C MET A 134 5.65 -12.87 17.01
N LEU A 135 6.91 -12.44 17.08
CA LEU A 135 7.34 -11.06 16.79
C LEU A 135 7.81 -10.88 15.35
N ASN A 136 7.69 -11.89 14.51
CA ASN A 136 8.20 -11.91 13.14
C ASN A 136 9.71 -11.60 13.06
N ILE A 137 10.46 -11.95 14.09
CA ILE A 137 11.93 -11.92 14.06
C ILE A 137 12.44 -13.10 13.26
N THR A 138 11.83 -14.28 13.50
CA THR A 138 12.05 -15.48 12.69
C THR A 138 10.75 -15.95 12.06
N ARG A 139 10.88 -16.77 11.02
CA ARG A 139 9.79 -17.52 10.40
C ARG A 139 10.32 -18.90 10.05
N GLY A 140 9.78 -19.94 10.70
CA GLY A 140 10.32 -21.29 10.58
C GLY A 140 11.79 -21.39 11.02
N GLY A 141 12.20 -20.62 12.03
CA GLY A 141 13.57 -20.56 12.53
C GLY A 141 14.52 -19.68 11.72
N GLU A 142 14.14 -19.21 10.54
CA GLU A 142 14.95 -18.35 9.68
C GLU A 142 14.66 -16.86 9.96
N PRO A 143 15.68 -15.98 10.03
CA PRO A 143 15.49 -14.55 10.21
C PRO A 143 14.66 -13.93 9.08
N THR A 144 13.74 -13.01 9.45
CA THR A 144 12.95 -12.24 8.50
C THR A 144 13.70 -11.01 7.98
N LEU A 145 13.21 -10.43 6.88
CA LEU A 145 13.73 -9.17 6.36
C LEU A 145 13.63 -8.05 7.43
N ALA A 146 12.47 -7.94 8.11
CA ALA A 146 12.30 -6.99 9.20
C ALA A 146 13.35 -7.15 10.28
N ALA A 147 13.66 -8.38 10.68
CA ALA A 147 14.66 -8.66 11.71
C ALA A 147 16.07 -8.28 11.24
N VAL A 148 16.44 -8.62 10.01
CA VAL A 148 17.75 -8.25 9.44
C VAL A 148 17.92 -6.74 9.38
N LEU A 149 16.89 -5.99 8.98
CA LEU A 149 16.95 -4.54 8.89
C LEU A 149 17.04 -3.84 10.25
N ASN A 150 16.43 -4.43 11.30
CA ASN A 150 16.38 -3.83 12.63
C ASN A 150 17.51 -4.27 13.57
N PHE A 151 17.99 -5.51 13.44
CA PHE A 151 18.89 -6.13 14.42
C PHE A 151 20.24 -6.56 13.86
N SER A 152 20.40 -6.67 12.53
CA SER A 152 21.69 -7.07 11.96
C SER A 152 22.74 -6.00 12.23
N ILE A 153 23.95 -6.44 12.65
CA ILE A 153 25.12 -5.58 12.84
C ILE A 153 25.54 -4.94 11.51
N TYR A 154 25.36 -5.67 10.41
CA TYR A 154 25.72 -5.19 9.07
C TYR A 154 24.72 -5.68 8.01
N PRO A 155 23.54 -5.04 7.88
CA PRO A 155 22.51 -5.48 6.94
C PRO A 155 22.94 -5.41 5.48
N GLN A 156 23.91 -4.56 5.13
CA GLN A 156 24.46 -4.44 3.78
C GLN A 156 25.18 -5.72 3.31
N ALA A 157 25.57 -6.62 4.21
CA ALA A 157 26.07 -7.94 3.82
C ALA A 157 25.04 -8.77 3.06
N PHE A 158 23.75 -8.53 3.33
CA PHE A 158 22.62 -9.22 2.69
C PHE A 158 22.04 -8.41 1.55
N PHE A 159 22.05 -7.08 1.70
CA PHE A 159 21.46 -6.11 0.78
C PHE A 159 22.45 -4.97 0.52
N PRO A 160 23.43 -5.14 -0.40
CA PRO A 160 24.50 -4.16 -0.62
C PRO A 160 24.01 -2.76 -1.03
N GLN A 161 22.85 -2.69 -1.67
CA GLN A 161 22.23 -1.43 -2.11
C GLN A 161 21.47 -0.69 -1.00
N LEU A 162 21.43 -1.24 0.22
CA LEU A 162 20.75 -0.62 1.35
C LEU A 162 21.56 0.57 1.86
N CYS A 163 21.23 1.75 1.37
CA CYS A 163 21.81 3.01 1.79
C CYS A 163 20.71 4.05 2.01
N ILE A 164 20.95 4.95 2.96
CA ILE A 164 20.13 6.15 3.15
C ILE A 164 20.88 7.31 2.51
N THR A 165 20.28 7.91 1.49
CA THR A 165 20.81 9.14 0.87
C THR A 165 19.97 10.31 1.35
N ALA A 166 20.59 11.24 2.07
CA ALA A 166 19.98 12.51 2.46
C ALA A 166 20.56 13.62 1.57
N VAL A 167 19.70 14.35 0.89
CA VAL A 167 20.07 15.53 0.10
C VAL A 167 19.55 16.75 0.86
N VAL A 168 20.46 17.70 1.15
CA VAL A 168 20.17 18.95 1.84
C VAL A 168 20.06 20.07 0.81
#